data_0d4b5866317c4c12fff67dcd7fb0a204
#
_entry.id   0d4b5866317c4c12fff67dcd7fb0a204
#
_cell.length_a   1.000
_cell.length_b   1.000
_cell.length_c   1.000
_cell.angle_alpha   90.00
_cell.angle_beta   90.00
_cell.angle_gamma   90.00
#
_symmetry.space_group_name_H-M   'P 1'
#
loop_
_entity.id
_entity.type
_entity.pdbx_description
1 polymer ?
#
loop_
_entity_poly.entity_id
_entity_poly.type
_entity_poly.pdbx_seq_one_letter_code
_entity_poly.pdbx_strand_id
1 'polypeptide(L)' 'MFNPLVDSFDALTDTQIDDKIQELGRKYWMTRNPAVQGQLAVVLEMFKQEAASRRAKAYQKMQENGNNDLDNLINVS' A
#
# COMPACT_ATOMS: atom_id res chain seq x y z
N MET A 1 2.91 -22.11 6.54
CA MET A 1 2.06 -22.36 5.38
C MET A 1 2.31 -21.30 4.33
N PHE A 2 2.40 -21.71 3.10
CA PHE A 2 2.66 -20.80 2.00
C PHE A 2 1.42 -19.96 1.70
N ASN A 3 1.59 -18.65 1.63
CA ASN A 3 0.51 -17.73 1.28
C ASN A 3 0.97 -16.91 0.07
N PRO A 4 0.49 -17.24 -1.13
CA PRO A 4 0.97 -16.56 -2.34
C PRO A 4 0.72 -15.07 -2.34
N LEU A 5 -0.37 -14.60 -1.72
CA LEU A 5 -0.67 -13.18 -1.69
C LEU A 5 0.33 -12.40 -0.86
N VAL A 6 0.70 -12.94 0.30
CA VAL A 6 1.70 -12.30 1.15
C VAL A 6 3.05 -12.28 0.48
N ASP A 7 3.44 -13.41 -0.09
CA ASP A 7 4.71 -13.50 -0.80
C ASP A 7 4.74 -12.57 -2.01
N SER A 8 3.60 -12.47 -2.69
CA SER A 8 3.48 -11.57 -3.84
C SER A 8 3.65 -10.11 -3.43
N PHE A 9 3.08 -9.72 -2.28
CA PHE A 9 3.25 -8.36 -1.79
C PHE A 9 4.71 -8.04 -1.52
N ASP A 10 5.42 -8.96 -0.88
CA ASP A 10 6.82 -8.73 -0.57
C ASP A 10 7.66 -8.57 -1.84
N ALA A 11 7.29 -9.26 -2.89
CA ALA A 11 8.01 -9.18 -4.15
C ALA A 11 7.69 -7.94 -4.96
N LEU A 12 6.59 -7.25 -4.67
CA LEU A 12 6.16 -6.10 -5.45
C LEU A 12 6.78 -4.81 -4.92
N THR A 13 7.14 -3.94 -5.84
CA THR A 13 7.56 -2.58 -5.49
C THR A 13 6.35 -1.73 -5.15
N ASP A 14 6.59 -0.57 -4.53
CA ASP A 14 5.52 0.37 -4.21
C ASP A 14 4.78 0.80 -5.46
N THR A 15 5.50 1.07 -6.53
CA THR A 15 4.90 1.46 -7.80
C THR A 15 4.02 0.35 -8.36
N GLN A 16 4.49 -0.90 -8.27
CA GLN A 16 3.71 -2.03 -8.75
C GLN A 16 2.42 -2.20 -7.94
N ILE A 17 2.48 -1.97 -6.64
CA ILE A 17 1.30 -2.04 -5.80
C ILE A 17 0.31 -0.94 -6.18
N ASP A 18 0.78 0.28 -6.37
CA ASP A 18 -0.09 1.38 -6.80
C ASP A 18 -0.73 1.09 -8.15
N ASP A 19 0.04 0.55 -9.10
CA ASP A 19 -0.48 0.17 -10.40
C ASP A 19 -1.57 -0.88 -10.28
N LYS A 20 -1.37 -1.87 -9.41
CA LYS A 20 -2.37 -2.90 -9.17
C LYS A 20 -3.63 -2.33 -8.55
N ILE A 21 -3.49 -1.41 -7.63
CA ILE A 21 -4.65 -0.76 -7.02
C ILE A 21 -5.48 -0.04 -8.10
N GLN A 22 -4.83 0.68 -8.99
CA GLN A 22 -5.52 1.37 -10.06
C GLN A 22 -6.17 0.40 -11.03
N GLU A 23 -5.46 -0.67 -11.39
CA GLU A 23 -5.99 -1.67 -12.30
C GLU A 23 -7.21 -2.38 -11.70
N LEU A 24 -7.10 -2.80 -10.45
CA LEU A 24 -8.20 -3.50 -9.78
C LEU A 24 -9.39 -2.57 -9.57
N GLY A 25 -9.13 -1.31 -9.23
CA GLY A 25 -10.19 -0.33 -9.09
C GLY A 25 -10.94 -0.13 -10.39
N ARG A 26 -10.22 -0.05 -11.49
CA ARG A 26 -10.84 0.06 -12.80
C ARG A 26 -11.70 -1.14 -13.13
N LYS A 27 -11.16 -2.34 -12.90
CA LYS A 27 -11.91 -3.58 -13.14
C LYS A 27 -13.15 -3.65 -12.27
N TYR A 28 -13.05 -3.22 -11.02
CA TYR A 28 -14.19 -3.20 -10.10
C TYR A 28 -15.33 -2.37 -10.68
N TRP A 29 -15.03 -1.18 -11.18
CA TRP A 29 -16.05 -0.31 -11.73
C TRP A 29 -16.58 -0.77 -13.07
N MET A 30 -15.79 -1.54 -13.81
CA MET A 30 -16.18 -1.99 -15.15
C MET A 30 -16.95 -3.30 -15.14
N THR A 31 -16.76 -4.13 -14.13
CA THR A 31 -17.44 -5.41 -14.07
C THR A 31 -18.90 -5.22 -13.67
N ARG A 32 -19.76 -6.04 -14.25
CA ARG A 32 -21.20 -6.04 -13.94
C ARG A 32 -21.61 -7.25 -13.11
N ASN A 33 -20.67 -8.14 -12.81
CA ASN A 33 -20.95 -9.34 -12.05
C ASN A 33 -20.71 -9.07 -10.58
N PRO A 34 -21.77 -9.11 -9.72
CA PRO A 34 -21.59 -8.81 -8.30
C PRO A 34 -20.62 -9.73 -7.58
N ALA A 35 -20.57 -11.01 -7.98
CA ALA A 35 -19.63 -11.94 -7.36
C ALA A 35 -18.20 -11.55 -7.67
N VAL A 36 -17.93 -11.16 -8.91
CA VAL A 36 -16.60 -10.71 -9.32
C VAL A 36 -16.27 -9.38 -8.63
N GLN A 37 -17.23 -8.48 -8.54
CA GLN A 37 -17.03 -7.22 -7.83
C GLN A 37 -16.64 -7.46 -6.38
N GLY A 38 -17.30 -8.40 -5.72
CA GLY A 38 -16.97 -8.75 -4.34
C GLY A 38 -15.54 -9.26 -4.19
N GLN A 39 -15.11 -10.12 -5.11
CA GLN A 39 -13.75 -10.63 -5.09
C GLN A 39 -12.74 -9.53 -5.36
N LEU A 40 -13.02 -8.67 -6.34
CA LEU A 40 -12.14 -7.56 -6.64
C LEU A 40 -12.04 -6.59 -5.46
N ALA A 41 -13.15 -6.35 -4.77
CA ALA A 41 -13.15 -5.47 -3.62
C ALA A 41 -12.25 -6.01 -2.51
N VAL A 42 -12.29 -7.31 -2.26
CA VAL A 42 -11.45 -7.94 -1.24
C VAL A 42 -9.97 -7.79 -1.61
N VAL A 43 -9.62 -8.15 -2.83
CA VAL A 43 -8.23 -8.07 -3.27
C VAL A 43 -7.75 -6.62 -3.29
N LEU A 44 -8.59 -5.72 -3.77
CA LEU A 44 -8.27 -4.30 -3.81
C LEU A 44 -7.99 -3.77 -2.41
N GLU A 45 -8.81 -4.16 -1.44
CA GLU A 45 -8.61 -3.75 -0.05
C GLU A 45 -7.29 -4.28 0.49
N MET A 46 -6.93 -5.51 0.17
CA MET A 46 -5.66 -6.08 0.59
C MET A 46 -4.47 -5.29 0.05
N PHE A 47 -4.52 -4.90 -1.22
CA PHE A 47 -3.47 -4.07 -1.80
C PHE A 47 -3.43 -2.68 -1.17
N LYS A 48 -4.59 -2.10 -0.90
CA LYS A 48 -4.65 -0.79 -0.23
C LYS A 48 -4.06 -0.85 1.17
N GLN A 49 -4.34 -1.92 1.90
CA GLN A 49 -3.79 -2.10 3.24
C GLN A 49 -2.27 -2.27 3.19
N GLU A 50 -1.77 -3.00 2.21
CA GLU A 50 -0.34 -3.15 2.05
C GLU A 50 0.31 -1.81 1.73
N ALA A 51 -0.28 -1.03 0.85
CA ALA A 51 0.24 0.29 0.50
C ALA A 51 0.25 1.20 1.73
N ALA A 52 -0.83 1.18 2.51
CA ALA A 52 -0.91 1.98 3.73
C ALA A 52 0.13 1.54 4.75
N SER A 53 0.34 0.23 4.89
CA SER A 53 1.35 -0.30 5.80
C SER A 53 2.75 0.16 5.41
N ARG A 54 3.05 0.16 4.12
CA ARG A 54 4.36 0.61 3.62
C ARG A 54 4.57 2.09 3.87
N ARG A 55 3.52 2.89 3.67
CA ARG A 55 3.60 4.33 3.96
C ARG A 55 3.82 4.58 5.44
N ALA A 56 3.12 3.83 6.30
CA ALA A 56 3.30 3.96 7.73
C ALA A 56 4.71 3.61 8.16
N LYS A 57 5.26 2.52 7.62
CA LYS A 57 6.62 2.11 7.92
C LYS A 57 7.63 3.14 7.44
N ALA A 58 7.43 3.67 6.24
CA ALA A 58 8.30 4.68 5.70
C ALA A 58 8.27 5.95 6.55
N TYR A 59 7.08 6.32 7.00
CA TYR A 59 6.91 7.49 7.85
C TYR A 59 7.60 7.29 9.20
N GLN A 60 7.43 6.11 9.81
CA GLN A 60 8.10 5.81 11.07
C GLN A 60 9.61 5.85 10.91
N LYS A 61 10.11 5.24 9.85
CA LYS A 61 11.55 5.22 9.60
C LYS A 61 12.08 6.63 9.38
N MET A 62 11.32 7.45 8.69
CA MET A 62 11.69 8.83 8.46
C MET A 62 11.74 9.60 9.78
N GLN A 63 10.77 9.39 10.66
CA GLN A 63 10.76 10.01 11.97
C GLN A 63 11.94 9.56 12.83
N GLU A 64 12.22 8.26 12.82
CA GLU A 64 13.33 7.73 13.60
C GLU A 64 14.66 8.27 13.12
N ASN A 65 14.87 8.28 11.82
CA ASN A 65 16.14 8.71 11.24
C ASN A 65 16.25 10.23 11.18
N GLY A 66 15.12 10.89 11.03
CA GLY A 66 15.09 12.32 10.83
C GLY A 66 14.72 13.12 12.07
N ASN A 67 14.54 12.47 13.21
CA ASN A 67 14.16 13.17 14.42
C ASN A 67 15.14 14.28 14.76
N ASN A 68 16.42 13.96 14.69
CA ASN A 68 17.45 14.95 14.97
C ASN A 68 17.43 16.09 13.97
N ASP A 69 17.19 15.74 12.71
CA ASP A 69 17.11 16.74 11.66
C ASP A 69 15.88 17.65 11.86
N LEU A 70 14.77 17.04 12.24
CA LEU A 70 13.56 17.80 12.51
C LEU A 70 13.76 18.72 13.71
N ASP A 71 14.39 18.21 14.75
CA ASP A 71 14.70 19.02 15.92
C ASP A 71 15.62 20.17 15.54
N ASN A 72 16.59 19.90 14.72
CA ASN A 72 17.50 20.94 14.25
C ASN A 72 16.76 22.00 13.46
N LEU A 73 15.83 21.58 12.60
CA LEU A 73 15.04 22.52 11.83
C LEU A 73 14.18 23.40 12.72
N ILE A 74 13.59 22.78 13.74
CA ILE A 74 12.78 23.52 14.70
C ILE A 74 13.63 24.49 15.49
N ASN A 75 14.80 24.03 15.91
CA ASN A 75 15.70 24.87 16.68
C ASN A 75 16.24 26.05 15.88
N VAL A 76 16.47 25.83 14.61
CA VAL A 76 16.97 26.88 13.73
C VAL A 76 15.89 27.91 13.47
N SER A 77 14.66 27.46 13.40
CA SER A 77 13.55 28.39 13.21
C SER A 77 13.13 29.02 14.52
#